data_e1c4ab2c2009635a024948c98a773e90
#
_entry.id   e1c4ab2c2009635a024948c98a773e90
#
_cell.length_a   1.000
_cell.length_b   1.000
_cell.length_c   1.000
_cell.angle_alpha   90.00
_cell.angle_beta   90.00
_cell.angle_gamma   90.00
#
_symmetry.space_group_name_H-M   'P 1'
#
loop_
_entity.id
_entity.type
_entity.pdbx_description
1 polymer ?
#
loop_
_entity_poly.entity_id
_entity_poly.type
_entity_poly.pdbx_seq_one_letter_code
_entity_poly.pdbx_strand_id
1 'polypeptide(L)'
;MTHHILSIHAHPDDMEILSGGTLALLAEKGHRITVVTMTPGDCGSAEYGPEEISAMRRLEAAAGAAMIGAEYQCAEFRDLAIFNDDTSRRRVVELIRAIRPDIILTSAPTDYHCDHEATSVLVRDACFAVSAPNYHTGVAAPLDAIPHLYYMDSVEGTDRDGAPIRPDFGVNIEPFFAKKRDMLAAHASQRNWLLRQHGMDDYLRTMEEWTHRRGQSLGVKYAEGFRQYKHHPYPTSPLLQELVGEALLR
;
A
#
# COMPACT_ATOMS: atom_id res chain seq x y z
N MET A 1 17.73 14.59 -4.40
CA MET A 1 16.83 15.12 -3.35
C MET A 1 16.15 13.95 -2.67
N THR A 2 15.92 14.03 -1.37
CA THR A 2 15.14 13.02 -0.64
C THR A 2 13.65 13.34 -0.79
N HIS A 3 12.86 12.37 -1.16
CA HIS A 3 11.40 12.46 -1.24
C HIS A 3 10.74 11.67 -0.12
N HIS A 4 9.50 12.03 0.22
CA HIS A 4 8.70 11.32 1.20
C HIS A 4 7.60 10.53 0.49
N ILE A 5 7.61 9.22 0.62
CA ILE A 5 6.65 8.29 0.05
C ILE A 5 5.72 7.80 1.16
N LEU A 6 4.42 8.00 0.98
CA LEU A 6 3.37 7.41 1.80
C LEU A 6 2.80 6.20 1.09
N SER A 7 2.89 5.04 1.72
CA SER A 7 2.21 3.82 1.30
C SER A 7 1.01 3.61 2.21
N ILE A 8 -0.21 3.77 1.68
CA ILE A 8 -1.45 3.71 2.45
C ILE A 8 -2.39 2.65 1.87
N HIS A 9 -2.71 1.63 2.67
CA HIS A 9 -3.42 0.42 2.27
C HIS A 9 -4.54 0.07 3.24
N ALA A 10 -5.39 -0.89 2.88
CA ALA A 10 -6.49 -1.29 3.73
C ALA A 10 -6.02 -2.00 5.00
N HIS A 11 -5.21 -3.06 4.86
CA HIS A 11 -4.88 -3.96 5.95
C HIS A 11 -3.36 -4.06 6.19
N PRO A 12 -2.94 -4.49 7.40
CA PRO A 12 -1.58 -4.99 7.63
C PRO A 12 -1.27 -6.17 6.70
N ASP A 13 -0.17 -6.11 5.94
CA ASP A 13 0.33 -7.04 4.91
C ASP A 13 0.13 -6.62 3.44
N ASP A 14 -0.86 -5.82 3.11
CA ASP A 14 -1.10 -5.35 1.73
C ASP A 14 0.14 -4.70 1.11
N MET A 15 0.86 -3.88 1.90
CA MET A 15 2.06 -3.17 1.44
C MET A 15 3.15 -4.17 1.05
N GLU A 16 3.39 -5.15 1.87
CA GLU A 16 4.39 -6.18 1.65
C GLU A 16 4.06 -7.00 0.42
N ILE A 17 2.79 -7.34 0.23
CA ILE A 17 2.32 -8.15 -0.90
C ILE A 17 2.43 -7.36 -2.21
N LEU A 18 2.09 -6.07 -2.24
CA LEU A 18 1.86 -5.34 -3.49
C LEU A 18 2.97 -4.35 -3.86
N SER A 19 3.72 -3.81 -2.88
CA SER A 19 4.75 -2.79 -3.13
C SER A 19 6.02 -2.92 -2.27
N GLY A 20 6.14 -3.96 -1.47
CA GLY A 20 7.23 -4.12 -0.51
C GLY A 20 8.63 -4.07 -1.12
N GLY A 21 8.82 -4.64 -2.32
CA GLY A 21 10.09 -4.60 -3.03
C GLY A 21 10.44 -3.20 -3.56
N THR A 22 9.46 -2.48 -4.10
CA THR A 22 9.62 -1.10 -4.56
C THR A 22 9.91 -0.15 -3.40
N LEU A 23 9.23 -0.31 -2.25
CA LEU A 23 9.50 0.49 -1.07
C LEU A 23 10.89 0.21 -0.48
N ALA A 24 11.33 -1.05 -0.49
CA ALA A 24 12.69 -1.41 -0.09
C ALA A 24 13.76 -0.74 -0.99
N LEU A 25 13.54 -0.74 -2.31
CA LEU A 25 14.38 -0.03 -3.27
C LEU A 25 14.44 1.48 -2.97
N LEU A 26 13.30 2.12 -2.76
CA LEU A 26 13.22 3.56 -2.51
C LEU A 26 13.88 3.93 -1.18
N ALA A 27 13.70 3.12 -0.14
CA ALA A 27 14.37 3.28 1.14
C ALA A 27 15.89 3.15 1.02
N GLU A 28 16.40 2.16 0.27
CA GLU A 28 17.84 1.99 0.00
C GLU A 28 18.43 3.20 -0.76
N LYS A 29 17.64 3.84 -1.61
CA LYS A 29 18.02 5.10 -2.29
C LYS A 29 17.95 6.34 -1.39
N GLY A 30 17.60 6.18 -0.12
CA GLY A 30 17.61 7.27 0.88
C GLY A 30 16.32 8.10 0.88
N HIS A 31 15.23 7.61 0.32
CA HIS A 31 13.93 8.24 0.45
C HIS A 31 13.27 7.88 1.78
N ARG A 32 12.46 8.80 2.31
CA ARG A 32 11.68 8.58 3.53
C ARG A 32 10.41 7.81 3.18
N ILE A 33 10.10 6.77 3.94
CA ILE A 33 8.92 5.94 3.77
C ILE A 33 8.06 6.01 5.02
N THR A 34 6.76 6.25 4.84
CA THR A 34 5.74 6.04 5.88
C THR A 34 4.73 5.05 5.37
N VAL A 35 4.45 4.02 6.15
CA VAL A 35 3.43 3.01 5.88
C VAL A 35 2.22 3.27 6.75
N VAL A 36 1.04 3.30 6.16
CA VAL A 36 -0.22 3.45 6.87
C VAL A 36 -1.16 2.32 6.47
N THR A 37 -1.72 1.63 7.46
CA THR A 37 -2.88 0.77 7.22
C THR A 37 -4.15 1.49 7.62
N MET A 38 -5.22 1.36 6.82
CA MET A 38 -6.51 1.99 7.15
C MET A 38 -7.12 1.33 8.38
N THR A 39 -7.02 0.00 8.47
CA THR A 39 -7.52 -0.78 9.59
C THR A 39 -6.39 -1.51 10.31
N PRO A 40 -6.58 -1.95 11.54
CA PRO A 40 -5.64 -2.83 12.22
C PRO A 40 -5.81 -4.32 11.84
N GLY A 41 -6.79 -4.66 10.99
CA GLY A 41 -7.11 -6.05 10.64
C GLY A 41 -7.91 -6.77 11.74
N ASP A 42 -8.89 -6.08 12.33
CA ASP A 42 -9.64 -6.56 13.51
C ASP A 42 -10.57 -7.76 13.24
N CYS A 43 -10.86 -8.07 11.96
CA CYS A 43 -11.61 -9.26 11.56
C CYS A 43 -10.71 -10.44 11.12
N GLY A 44 -9.40 -10.30 11.07
CA GLY A 44 -8.46 -11.25 10.47
C GLY A 44 -8.06 -12.42 11.38
N SER A 45 -8.95 -12.98 12.21
CA SER A 45 -8.65 -14.14 13.03
C SER A 45 -9.92 -14.93 13.40
N ALA A 46 -9.77 -16.27 13.54
CA ALA A 46 -10.78 -17.13 14.14
C ALA A 46 -10.42 -17.53 15.59
N GLU A 47 -9.25 -17.15 16.09
CA GLU A 47 -8.74 -17.57 17.40
C GLU A 47 -8.75 -16.44 18.42
N TYR A 48 -8.45 -15.22 17.95
CA TYR A 48 -8.31 -14.04 18.78
C TYR A 48 -9.50 -13.11 18.58
N GLY A 49 -9.91 -12.43 19.66
CA GLY A 49 -10.91 -11.37 19.55
C GLY A 49 -10.39 -10.15 18.80
N PRO A 50 -11.29 -9.24 18.37
CA PRO A 50 -10.92 -8.08 17.53
C PRO A 50 -9.82 -7.19 18.14
N GLU A 51 -9.85 -6.96 19.44
CA GLU A 51 -8.87 -6.13 20.14
C GLU A 51 -7.48 -6.79 20.18
N GLU A 52 -7.44 -8.09 20.46
CA GLU A 52 -6.20 -8.85 20.57
C GLU A 52 -5.52 -9.00 19.23
N ILE A 53 -6.25 -9.41 18.18
CA ILE A 53 -5.69 -9.55 16.84
C ILE A 53 -5.24 -8.19 16.29
N SER A 54 -5.98 -7.11 16.54
CA SER A 54 -5.60 -5.75 16.18
C SER A 54 -4.26 -5.33 16.79
N ALA A 55 -4.05 -5.63 18.08
CA ALA A 55 -2.79 -5.32 18.75
C ALA A 55 -1.62 -6.10 18.15
N MET A 56 -1.81 -7.38 17.86
CA MET A 56 -0.81 -8.24 17.23
C MET A 56 -0.45 -7.73 15.83
N ARG A 57 -1.43 -7.49 14.97
CA ARG A 57 -1.22 -7.08 13.58
C ARG A 57 -0.57 -5.70 13.44
N ARG A 58 -0.86 -4.76 14.36
CA ARG A 58 -0.11 -3.49 14.40
C ARG A 58 1.38 -3.68 14.69
N LEU A 59 1.73 -4.58 15.61
CA LEU A 59 3.13 -4.90 15.92
C LEU A 59 3.83 -5.58 14.74
N GLU A 60 3.15 -6.50 14.06
CA GLU A 60 3.66 -7.19 12.88
C GLU A 60 3.90 -6.23 11.72
N ALA A 61 2.94 -5.35 11.42
CA ALA A 61 3.10 -4.31 10.39
C ALA A 61 4.22 -3.32 10.72
N ALA A 62 4.34 -2.90 11.99
CA ALA A 62 5.44 -2.06 12.44
C ALA A 62 6.80 -2.77 12.28
N ALA A 63 6.86 -4.07 12.57
CA ALA A 63 8.09 -4.87 12.41
C ALA A 63 8.46 -5.01 10.91
N GLY A 64 7.49 -5.27 10.02
CA GLY A 64 7.71 -5.29 8.57
C GLY A 64 8.25 -3.96 8.05
N ALA A 65 7.59 -2.85 8.37
CA ALA A 65 8.00 -1.51 7.99
C ALA A 65 9.41 -1.14 8.51
N ALA A 66 9.74 -1.51 9.74
CA ALA A 66 11.04 -1.26 10.34
C ALA A 66 12.20 -1.92 9.58
N MET A 67 11.98 -3.04 8.88
CA MET A 67 13.01 -3.74 8.09
C MET A 67 13.56 -2.90 6.94
N ILE A 68 12.83 -1.87 6.52
CA ILE A 68 13.25 -0.90 5.50
C ILE A 68 13.42 0.52 6.08
N GLY A 69 13.43 0.65 7.42
CA GLY A 69 13.54 1.94 8.09
C GLY A 69 12.32 2.85 7.92
N ALA A 70 11.16 2.29 7.57
CA ALA A 70 9.92 3.03 7.42
C ALA A 70 9.22 3.26 8.77
N GLU A 71 8.51 4.38 8.88
CA GLU A 71 7.58 4.65 9.97
C GLU A 71 6.25 3.93 9.68
N TYR A 72 5.63 3.38 10.72
CA TYR A 72 4.31 2.75 10.61
C TYR A 72 3.25 3.50 11.43
N GLN A 73 2.06 3.64 10.86
CA GLN A 73 0.87 4.18 11.52
C GLN A 73 -0.37 3.37 11.12
N CYS A 74 -1.38 3.33 12.00
CA CYS A 74 -2.72 2.81 11.67
C CYS A 74 -3.72 3.96 11.69
N ALA A 75 -4.57 4.05 10.68
CA ALA A 75 -5.64 5.05 10.62
C ALA A 75 -6.86 4.66 11.47
N GLU A 76 -6.86 3.49 12.10
CA GLU A 76 -7.86 3.01 13.06
C GLU A 76 -9.33 3.00 12.53
N PHE A 77 -9.50 2.71 11.24
CA PHE A 77 -10.79 2.27 10.73
C PHE A 77 -11.03 0.82 11.17
N ARG A 78 -12.22 0.30 10.90
CA ARG A 78 -12.54 -1.10 11.17
C ARG A 78 -12.59 -1.87 9.85
N ASP A 79 -12.21 -3.13 9.89
CA ASP A 79 -12.35 -4.04 8.75
C ASP A 79 -13.82 -4.06 8.30
N LEU A 80 -14.04 -4.12 7.00
CA LEU A 80 -15.34 -4.13 6.33
C LEU A 80 -16.20 -2.86 6.58
N ALA A 81 -15.59 -1.81 7.13
CA ALA A 81 -16.27 -0.57 7.48
C ALA A 81 -15.51 0.70 7.03
N ILE A 82 -14.76 0.61 5.93
CA ILE A 82 -14.15 1.75 5.27
C ILE A 82 -15.18 2.36 4.32
N PHE A 83 -15.63 3.59 4.60
CA PHE A 83 -16.59 4.30 3.77
C PHE A 83 -16.02 5.65 3.30
N ASN A 84 -16.29 6.03 2.05
CA ASN A 84 -15.92 7.34 1.52
C ASN A 84 -16.99 8.38 1.87
N ASP A 85 -17.16 8.67 3.16
CA ASP A 85 -17.98 9.75 3.69
C ASP A 85 -17.14 10.99 4.08
N ASP A 86 -17.80 12.06 4.53
CA ASP A 86 -17.10 13.29 4.89
C ASP A 86 -16.19 13.11 6.12
N THR A 87 -16.61 12.33 7.11
CA THR A 87 -15.84 12.08 8.34
C THR A 87 -14.58 11.29 8.03
N SER A 88 -14.72 10.21 7.28
CA SER A 88 -13.61 9.37 6.84
C SER A 88 -12.61 10.17 5.98
N ARG A 89 -13.13 10.97 5.05
CA ARG A 89 -12.28 11.79 4.18
C ARG A 89 -11.50 12.83 4.97
N ARG A 90 -12.12 13.54 5.94
CA ARG A 90 -11.41 14.48 6.82
C ARG A 90 -10.28 13.80 7.60
N ARG A 91 -10.51 12.60 8.11
CA ARG A 91 -9.50 11.83 8.83
C ARG A 91 -8.30 11.50 7.94
N VAL A 92 -8.54 11.02 6.72
CA VAL A 92 -7.46 10.70 5.77
C VAL A 92 -6.75 11.97 5.27
N VAL A 93 -7.48 13.06 5.03
CA VAL A 93 -6.88 14.37 4.68
C VAL A 93 -5.97 14.88 5.80
N GLU A 94 -6.41 14.80 7.06
CA GLU A 94 -5.58 15.20 8.21
C GLU A 94 -4.30 14.38 8.29
N LEU A 95 -4.39 13.07 8.10
CA LEU A 95 -3.26 12.16 8.09
C LEU A 95 -2.27 12.51 6.96
N ILE A 96 -2.75 12.69 5.73
CA ILE A 96 -1.88 13.05 4.60
C ILE A 96 -1.22 14.43 4.82
N ARG A 97 -1.96 15.41 5.35
CA ARG A 97 -1.42 16.74 5.70
C ARG A 97 -0.33 16.66 6.77
N ALA A 98 -0.51 15.83 7.78
CA ALA A 98 0.48 15.63 8.84
C ALA A 98 1.76 14.98 8.32
N ILE A 99 1.64 14.00 7.43
CA ILE A 99 2.77 13.25 6.83
C ILE A 99 3.50 14.09 5.78
N ARG A 100 2.77 14.90 4.97
CA ARG A 100 3.32 15.74 3.88
C ARG A 100 4.11 14.93 2.84
N PRO A 101 3.52 13.91 2.21
CA PRO A 101 4.21 13.10 1.22
C PRO A 101 4.34 13.81 -0.15
N ASP A 102 5.38 13.47 -0.92
CA ASP A 102 5.50 13.81 -2.35
C ASP A 102 4.77 12.81 -3.23
N ILE A 103 4.78 11.54 -2.80
CA ILE A 103 4.17 10.41 -3.52
C ILE A 103 3.27 9.64 -2.56
N ILE A 104 2.10 9.23 -3.06
CA ILE A 104 1.21 8.28 -2.37
C ILE A 104 1.07 7.04 -3.25
N LEU A 105 1.34 5.87 -2.65
CA LEU A 105 1.00 4.56 -3.18
C LEU A 105 -0.24 4.06 -2.43
N THR A 106 -1.26 3.61 -3.14
CA THR A 106 -2.50 3.11 -2.52
C THR A 106 -3.08 1.92 -3.28
N SER A 107 -4.09 1.30 -2.69
CA SER A 107 -4.77 0.14 -3.26
C SER A 107 -5.35 0.40 -4.65
N ALA A 108 -5.51 -0.66 -5.44
CA ALA A 108 -6.14 -0.60 -6.74
C ALA A 108 -7.61 -0.13 -6.66
N PRO A 109 -8.13 0.60 -7.66
CA PRO A 109 -9.53 1.02 -7.69
C PRO A 109 -10.51 -0.12 -7.99
N THR A 110 -10.01 -1.28 -8.38
CA THR A 110 -10.77 -2.51 -8.59
C THR A 110 -9.96 -3.68 -8.06
N ASP A 111 -10.57 -4.46 -7.15
CA ASP A 111 -9.93 -5.54 -6.42
C ASP A 111 -11.01 -6.53 -5.93
N TYR A 112 -10.62 -7.72 -5.47
CA TYR A 112 -11.55 -8.68 -4.90
C TYR A 112 -12.12 -8.23 -3.54
N HIS A 113 -11.38 -7.38 -2.80
CA HIS A 113 -11.73 -6.98 -1.44
C HIS A 113 -12.36 -5.58 -1.39
N CYS A 114 -13.53 -5.49 -0.75
CA CYS A 114 -14.27 -4.21 -0.66
C CYS A 114 -13.46 -3.10 0.04
N ASP A 115 -12.66 -3.42 1.07
CA ASP A 115 -11.85 -2.43 1.78
C ASP A 115 -10.69 -1.90 0.92
N HIS A 116 -10.13 -2.72 0.01
CA HIS A 116 -9.10 -2.26 -0.93
C HIS A 116 -9.69 -1.20 -1.87
N GLU A 117 -10.85 -1.48 -2.47
CA GLU A 117 -11.52 -0.54 -3.36
C GLU A 117 -11.99 0.72 -2.60
N ALA A 118 -12.55 0.56 -1.40
CA ALA A 118 -12.96 1.69 -0.55
C ALA A 118 -11.78 2.57 -0.16
N THR A 119 -10.63 1.97 0.21
CA THR A 119 -9.37 2.68 0.48
C THR A 119 -8.90 3.45 -0.74
N SER A 120 -8.89 2.82 -1.92
CA SER A 120 -8.49 3.45 -3.18
C SER A 120 -9.28 4.73 -3.47
N VAL A 121 -10.61 4.66 -3.38
CA VAL A 121 -11.51 5.80 -3.63
C VAL A 121 -11.33 6.87 -2.55
N LEU A 122 -11.31 6.48 -1.29
CA LEU A 122 -11.19 7.40 -0.16
C LEU A 122 -9.86 8.17 -0.19
N VAL A 123 -8.74 7.47 -0.44
CA VAL A 123 -7.41 8.08 -0.53
C VAL A 123 -7.32 9.03 -1.73
N ARG A 124 -7.84 8.63 -2.89
CA ARG A 124 -7.91 9.50 -4.07
C ARG A 124 -8.66 10.79 -3.75
N ASP A 125 -9.85 10.69 -3.18
CA ASP A 125 -10.68 11.87 -2.89
C ASP A 125 -10.08 12.73 -1.77
N ALA A 126 -9.39 12.12 -0.81
CA ALA A 126 -8.62 12.83 0.21
C ALA A 126 -7.45 13.60 -0.41
N CYS A 127 -6.69 13.00 -1.33
CA CYS A 127 -5.60 13.69 -2.04
C CYS A 127 -6.08 14.94 -2.76
N PHE A 128 -7.27 14.92 -3.35
CA PHE A 128 -7.87 16.11 -3.96
C PHE A 128 -8.06 17.24 -2.94
N ALA A 129 -8.44 16.91 -1.72
CA ALA A 129 -8.81 17.88 -0.69
C ALA A 129 -7.62 18.40 0.15
N VAL A 130 -6.43 17.77 0.08
CA VAL A 130 -5.29 18.12 0.96
C VAL A 130 -4.81 19.57 0.81
N SER A 131 -4.93 20.15 -0.37
CA SER A 131 -4.54 21.52 -0.67
C SER A 131 -5.66 22.55 -0.49
N ALA A 132 -6.89 22.11 -0.17
CA ALA A 132 -8.03 23.00 -0.03
C ALA A 132 -8.03 23.71 1.36
N PRO A 133 -7.79 25.04 1.45
CA PRO A 133 -7.63 25.71 2.74
C PRO A 133 -8.91 25.68 3.59
N ASN A 134 -10.07 25.75 2.96
CA ASN A 134 -11.37 25.78 3.64
C ASN A 134 -11.92 24.37 3.96
N TYR A 135 -11.20 23.31 3.59
CA TYR A 135 -11.54 21.97 4.02
C TYR A 135 -10.86 21.68 5.37
N HIS A 136 -11.48 22.17 6.45
CA HIS A 136 -10.93 22.03 7.80
C HIS A 136 -11.01 20.58 8.28
N THR A 137 -9.91 20.06 8.81
CA THR A 137 -9.80 18.66 9.28
C THR A 137 -9.43 18.60 10.77
N GLY A 138 -8.19 18.87 11.11
CA GLY A 138 -7.65 18.92 12.47
C GLY A 138 -6.67 20.08 12.61
N VAL A 139 -5.45 19.77 13.03
CA VAL A 139 -4.39 20.76 13.28
C VAL A 139 -3.40 20.91 12.14
N ALA A 140 -3.37 19.93 11.22
CA ALA A 140 -2.41 19.93 10.11
C ALA A 140 -2.79 20.98 9.05
N ALA A 141 -1.81 21.80 8.67
CA ALA A 141 -1.99 22.82 7.63
C ALA A 141 -2.20 22.17 6.24
N PRO A 142 -2.96 22.81 5.34
CA PRO A 142 -3.07 22.36 3.95
C PRO A 142 -1.71 22.19 3.29
N LEU A 143 -1.62 21.27 2.33
CA LEU A 143 -0.44 21.11 1.50
C LEU A 143 -0.42 22.20 0.42
N ASP A 144 0.78 22.55 -0.04
CA ASP A 144 0.96 23.53 -1.13
C ASP A 144 0.55 22.94 -2.50
N ALA A 145 0.61 21.62 -2.64
CA ALA A 145 0.25 20.90 -3.86
C ALA A 145 -0.35 19.51 -3.54
N ILE A 146 -1.05 18.95 -4.51
CA ILE A 146 -1.54 17.58 -4.46
C ILE A 146 -0.35 16.63 -4.71
N PRO A 147 -0.13 15.58 -3.87
CA PRO A 147 0.90 14.58 -4.09
C PRO A 147 0.69 13.78 -5.40
N HIS A 148 1.77 13.20 -5.93
CA HIS A 148 1.65 12.22 -7.00
C HIS A 148 0.94 10.96 -6.47
N LEU A 149 -0.13 10.55 -7.12
CA LEU A 149 -0.92 9.39 -6.71
C LEU A 149 -0.68 8.23 -7.66
N TYR A 150 -0.31 7.08 -7.08
CA TYR A 150 -0.15 5.82 -7.80
C TYR A 150 -1.00 4.73 -7.15
N TYR A 151 -1.69 3.98 -8.00
CA TYR A 151 -2.32 2.72 -7.60
C TYR A 151 -1.34 1.58 -7.79
N MET A 152 -1.23 0.71 -6.80
CA MET A 152 -0.57 -0.59 -6.95
C MET A 152 -1.43 -1.52 -7.79
N ASP A 153 -0.89 -2.68 -8.14
CA ASP A 153 -1.70 -3.78 -8.66
C ASP A 153 -2.82 -4.14 -7.67
N SER A 154 -3.90 -4.69 -8.20
CA SER A 154 -4.84 -5.46 -7.39
C SER A 154 -4.18 -6.76 -6.93
N VAL A 155 -4.72 -7.37 -5.90
CA VAL A 155 -4.33 -8.72 -5.50
C VAL A 155 -4.56 -9.67 -6.69
N GLU A 156 -3.63 -10.58 -6.94
CA GLU A 156 -3.57 -11.44 -8.12
C GLU A 156 -3.36 -10.75 -9.48
N GLY A 157 -3.37 -9.42 -9.55
CA GLY A 157 -3.25 -8.67 -10.80
C GLY A 157 -4.50 -8.72 -11.68
N THR A 158 -5.66 -8.98 -11.07
CA THR A 158 -6.96 -9.07 -11.76
C THR A 158 -7.97 -8.08 -11.18
N ASP A 159 -9.02 -7.77 -11.94
CA ASP A 159 -10.17 -7.06 -11.41
C ASP A 159 -11.13 -8.02 -10.67
N ARG A 160 -12.26 -7.48 -10.16
CA ARG A 160 -13.25 -8.26 -9.42
C ARG A 160 -13.94 -9.37 -10.24
N ASP A 161 -13.87 -9.29 -11.57
CA ASP A 161 -14.45 -10.28 -12.49
C ASP A 161 -13.40 -11.29 -12.97
N GLY A 162 -12.14 -11.18 -12.47
CA GLY A 162 -11.02 -12.04 -12.82
C GLY A 162 -10.31 -11.66 -14.12
N ALA A 163 -10.63 -10.51 -14.73
CA ALA A 163 -9.93 -10.05 -15.92
C ALA A 163 -8.56 -9.45 -15.55
N PRO A 164 -7.48 -9.78 -16.31
CA PRO A 164 -6.15 -9.27 -16.00
C PRO A 164 -6.07 -7.75 -16.10
N ILE A 165 -5.49 -7.11 -15.08
CA ILE A 165 -5.21 -5.68 -15.09
C ILE A 165 -3.79 -5.44 -15.62
N ARG A 166 -3.68 -4.53 -16.60
CA ARG A 166 -2.39 -4.11 -17.14
C ARG A 166 -1.90 -2.87 -16.39
N PRO A 167 -0.70 -2.91 -15.78
CA PRO A 167 -0.10 -1.72 -15.18
C PRO A 167 0.37 -0.74 -16.26
N ASP A 168 0.52 0.55 -15.90
CA ASP A 168 1.16 1.55 -16.77
C ASP A 168 2.66 1.27 -16.90
N PHE A 169 3.28 0.79 -15.81
CA PHE A 169 4.67 0.39 -15.73
C PHE A 169 4.87 -0.60 -14.59
N GLY A 170 6.01 -1.26 -14.61
CA GLY A 170 6.44 -2.14 -13.51
C GLY A 170 7.82 -1.80 -12.99
N VAL A 171 8.10 -2.28 -11.81
CA VAL A 171 9.41 -2.19 -11.16
C VAL A 171 9.98 -3.61 -11.03
N ASN A 172 11.15 -3.85 -11.63
CA ASN A 172 11.89 -5.09 -11.40
C ASN A 172 12.42 -5.11 -9.96
N ILE A 173 11.84 -5.95 -9.13
CA ILE A 173 12.20 -6.05 -7.72
C ILE A 173 13.03 -7.29 -7.40
N GLU A 174 13.60 -7.95 -8.39
CA GLU A 174 14.42 -9.16 -8.18
C GLU A 174 15.52 -8.93 -7.14
N PRO A 175 16.27 -7.80 -7.12
CA PRO A 175 17.26 -7.52 -6.08
C PRO A 175 16.68 -7.35 -4.68
N PHE A 176 15.40 -7.00 -4.56
CA PHE A 176 14.70 -6.69 -3.31
C PHE A 176 13.68 -7.76 -2.91
N PHE A 177 13.55 -8.83 -3.69
CA PHE A 177 12.54 -9.86 -3.45
C PHE A 177 12.73 -10.57 -2.10
N ALA A 178 13.96 -10.86 -1.70
CA ALA A 178 14.25 -11.45 -0.39
C ALA A 178 13.77 -10.54 0.76
N LYS A 179 14.03 -9.22 0.66
CA LYS A 179 13.57 -8.24 1.65
C LYS A 179 12.04 -8.20 1.72
N LYS A 180 11.35 -8.13 0.58
CA LYS A 180 9.88 -8.19 0.49
C LYS A 180 9.32 -9.44 1.20
N ARG A 181 9.93 -10.60 0.95
CA ARG A 181 9.53 -11.86 1.56
C ARG A 181 9.72 -11.87 3.08
N ASP A 182 10.85 -11.34 3.56
CA ASP A 182 11.14 -11.24 5.00
C ASP A 182 10.15 -10.29 5.71
N MET A 183 9.81 -9.16 5.08
CA MET A 183 8.82 -8.22 5.58
C MET A 183 7.45 -8.89 5.72
N LEU A 184 6.99 -9.60 4.70
CA LEU A 184 5.72 -10.33 4.75
C LEU A 184 5.75 -11.45 5.81
N ALA A 185 6.89 -12.10 6.01
CA ALA A 185 7.05 -13.14 7.02
C ALA A 185 6.89 -12.62 8.47
N ALA A 186 7.00 -11.31 8.69
CA ALA A 186 6.73 -10.68 9.99
C ALA A 186 5.26 -10.78 10.42
N HIS A 187 4.33 -10.95 9.46
CA HIS A 187 2.89 -11.12 9.72
C HIS A 187 2.54 -12.55 10.13
N ALA A 188 3.12 -13.00 11.26
CA ALA A 188 3.04 -14.38 11.74
C ALA A 188 1.59 -14.79 12.08
N SER A 189 0.76 -13.87 12.58
CA SER A 189 -0.65 -14.15 12.89
C SER A 189 -1.44 -14.56 11.65
N GLN A 190 -1.23 -13.87 10.53
CA GLN A 190 -1.87 -14.19 9.25
C GLN A 190 -1.33 -15.49 8.65
N ARG A 191 -0.02 -15.70 8.70
CA ARG A 191 0.61 -16.93 8.24
C ARG A 191 0.09 -18.15 8.99
N ASN A 192 0.01 -18.08 10.33
CA ASN A 192 -0.50 -19.16 11.16
C ASN A 192 -1.99 -19.43 10.94
N TRP A 193 -2.80 -18.38 10.77
CA TRP A 193 -4.21 -18.46 10.44
C TRP A 193 -4.44 -19.21 9.12
N LEU A 194 -3.75 -18.80 8.05
CA LEU A 194 -3.85 -19.43 6.73
C LEU A 194 -3.31 -20.87 6.73
N LEU A 195 -2.21 -21.13 7.43
CA LEU A 195 -1.64 -22.47 7.58
C LEU A 195 -2.64 -23.43 8.24
N ARG A 196 -3.33 -23.00 9.30
CA ARG A 196 -4.33 -23.82 9.98
C ARG A 196 -5.59 -24.02 9.15
N GLN A 197 -6.05 -23.01 8.44
CA GLN A 197 -7.29 -23.06 7.67
C GLN A 197 -7.13 -23.82 6.36
N HIS A 198 -5.96 -23.73 5.72
CA HIS A 198 -5.68 -24.31 4.40
C HIS A 198 -4.68 -25.46 4.45
N GLY A 199 -4.07 -25.75 5.60
CA GLY A 199 -3.12 -26.86 5.79
C GLY A 199 -1.77 -26.67 5.10
N MET A 200 -1.46 -25.49 4.56
CA MET A 200 -0.24 -25.21 3.80
C MET A 200 0.26 -23.79 4.09
N ASP A 201 1.58 -23.59 4.08
CA ASP A 201 2.20 -22.26 4.15
C ASP A 201 2.09 -21.55 2.77
N ASP A 202 0.88 -21.36 2.34
CA ASP A 202 0.60 -20.74 1.05
C ASP A 202 0.80 -19.23 1.04
N TYR A 203 0.87 -18.59 2.19
CA TYR A 203 0.91 -17.13 2.29
C TYR A 203 2.12 -16.53 1.57
N LEU A 204 3.33 -16.95 1.94
CA LEU A 204 4.55 -16.47 1.29
C LEU A 204 4.68 -16.98 -0.14
N ARG A 205 4.26 -18.22 -0.39
CA ARG A 205 4.31 -18.82 -1.73
C ARG A 205 3.36 -18.11 -2.69
N THR A 206 2.15 -17.81 -2.26
CA THR A 206 1.15 -17.11 -3.08
C THR A 206 1.63 -15.70 -3.45
N MET A 207 2.21 -14.95 -2.50
CA MET A 207 2.84 -13.65 -2.81
C MET A 207 3.97 -13.81 -3.83
N GLU A 208 4.83 -14.83 -3.69
CA GLU A 208 5.90 -15.12 -4.65
C GLU A 208 5.34 -15.42 -6.04
N GLU A 209 4.31 -16.27 -6.15
CA GLU A 209 3.65 -16.63 -7.41
C GLU A 209 3.05 -15.39 -8.11
N TRP A 210 2.37 -14.51 -7.39
CA TRP A 210 1.82 -13.27 -7.96
C TRP A 210 2.92 -12.32 -8.44
N THR A 211 3.96 -12.13 -7.62
CA THR A 211 5.10 -11.28 -7.96
C THR A 211 5.85 -11.84 -9.18
N HIS A 212 6.00 -13.17 -9.28
CA HIS A 212 6.61 -13.84 -10.44
C HIS A 212 5.74 -13.70 -11.69
N ARG A 213 4.42 -13.93 -11.59
CA ARG A 213 3.47 -13.74 -12.70
C ARG A 213 3.54 -12.32 -13.26
N ARG A 214 3.58 -11.30 -12.40
CA ARG A 214 3.78 -9.91 -12.81
C ARG A 214 5.15 -9.73 -13.48
N GLY A 215 6.20 -10.31 -12.94
CA GLY A 215 7.54 -10.31 -13.53
C GLY A 215 7.55 -10.89 -14.93
N GLN A 216 6.95 -12.06 -15.13
CA GLN A 216 6.85 -12.70 -16.46
C GLN A 216 6.15 -11.81 -17.48
N SER A 217 5.06 -11.11 -17.09
CA SER A 217 4.35 -10.21 -18.00
C SER A 217 5.18 -8.99 -18.44
N LEU A 218 6.25 -8.69 -17.73
CA LEU A 218 7.17 -7.57 -17.95
C LEU A 218 8.60 -8.00 -18.37
N GLY A 219 8.80 -9.30 -18.61
CA GLY A 219 10.08 -9.84 -19.07
C GLY A 219 11.17 -9.92 -18.02
N VAL A 220 10.82 -10.01 -16.73
CA VAL A 220 11.74 -10.17 -15.60
C VAL A 220 11.26 -11.27 -14.66
N LYS A 221 12.07 -11.64 -13.66
CA LYS A 221 11.71 -12.72 -12.74
C LYS A 221 10.65 -12.29 -11.75
N TYR A 222 10.82 -11.14 -11.11
CA TYR A 222 9.92 -10.60 -10.12
C TYR A 222 9.65 -9.12 -10.38
N ALA A 223 8.39 -8.71 -10.40
CA ALA A 223 8.01 -7.31 -10.56
C ALA A 223 6.79 -6.94 -9.72
N GLU A 224 6.66 -5.64 -9.47
CA GLU A 224 5.49 -4.98 -8.93
C GLU A 224 4.94 -4.00 -9.96
N GLY A 225 3.62 -3.94 -10.13
CA GLY A 225 2.96 -3.12 -11.14
C GLY A 225 2.31 -1.88 -10.53
N PHE A 226 2.32 -0.80 -11.30
CA PHE A 226 1.76 0.49 -10.86
C PHE A 226 1.00 1.18 -11.98
N ARG A 227 0.00 1.99 -11.59
CA ARG A 227 -0.74 2.90 -12.48
C ARG A 227 -0.77 4.29 -11.86
N GLN A 228 -0.36 5.31 -12.61
CA GLN A 228 -0.40 6.70 -12.14
C GLN A 228 -1.77 7.32 -12.37
N TYR A 229 -2.35 7.93 -11.34
CA TYR A 229 -3.56 8.74 -11.49
C TYR A 229 -3.19 10.13 -12.05
N LYS A 230 -3.60 10.40 -13.30
CA LYS A 230 -3.18 11.59 -14.09
C LYS A 230 -4.30 12.58 -14.40
N HIS A 231 -5.47 12.43 -13.79
CA HIS A 231 -6.58 13.35 -14.02
C HIS A 231 -6.36 14.70 -13.32
N HIS A 232 -6.75 15.78 -14.01
CA HIS A 232 -6.71 17.12 -13.41
C HIS A 232 -7.43 17.15 -12.05
N PRO A 233 -6.84 17.78 -10.99
CA PRO A 233 -5.61 18.60 -10.99
C PRO A 233 -4.36 17.85 -10.46
N TYR A 234 -4.32 16.54 -10.54
CA TYR A 234 -3.19 15.75 -10.03
C TYR A 234 -1.94 15.95 -10.89
N PRO A 235 -0.71 15.86 -10.28
CA PRO A 235 0.53 15.90 -11.03
C PRO A 235 0.63 14.74 -12.05
N THR A 236 1.13 15.04 -13.24
CA THR A 236 1.26 14.06 -14.33
C THR A 236 2.70 13.65 -14.63
N SER A 237 3.70 14.33 -14.02
CA SER A 237 5.11 13.94 -14.16
C SER A 237 5.37 12.55 -13.55
N PRO A 238 6.27 11.74 -14.13
CA PRO A 238 6.49 10.35 -13.73
C PRO A 238 7.45 10.24 -12.54
N LEU A 239 7.16 10.93 -11.43
CA LEU A 239 8.11 11.04 -10.30
C LEU A 239 8.52 9.69 -9.74
N LEU A 240 7.61 8.73 -9.55
CA LEU A 240 7.96 7.39 -9.06
C LEU A 240 8.93 6.68 -10.01
N GLN A 241 8.67 6.76 -11.33
CA GLN A 241 9.52 6.15 -12.34
C GLN A 241 10.93 6.75 -12.33
N GLU A 242 11.03 8.09 -12.17
CA GLU A 242 12.31 8.79 -12.05
C GLU A 242 13.10 8.34 -10.82
N LEU A 243 12.42 8.16 -9.67
CA LEU A 243 13.05 7.68 -8.44
C LEU A 243 13.49 6.21 -8.53
N VAL A 244 12.68 5.36 -9.16
CA VAL A 244 13.04 3.95 -9.43
C VAL A 244 14.26 3.87 -10.32
N GLY A 245 14.32 4.68 -11.39
CA GLY A 245 15.40 4.71 -12.35
C GLY A 245 15.25 3.66 -13.46
N GLU A 246 15.80 3.98 -14.63
CA GLU A 246 15.63 3.20 -15.88
C GLU A 246 16.05 1.74 -15.76
N ALA A 247 17.08 1.42 -14.97
CA ALA A 247 17.62 0.07 -14.86
C ALA A 247 16.60 -0.94 -14.30
N LEU A 248 15.68 -0.50 -13.44
CA LEU A 248 14.66 -1.36 -12.81
C LEU A 248 13.25 -1.07 -13.32
N LEU A 249 13.06 -0.04 -14.14
CA LEU A 249 11.77 0.28 -14.75
C LEU A 249 11.43 -0.70 -15.88
N ARG A 250 10.15 -1.14 -15.96
CA ARG A 250 9.62 -2.08 -16.97
C ARG A 250 8.29 -1.59 -17.53
#